data_4b40515368b37d6b1a5217e3baa5fe39
#
_entry.id   4b40515368b37d6b1a5217e3baa5fe39
#
_cell.length_a   1.000
_cell.length_b   1.000
_cell.length_c   1.000
_cell.angle_alpha   90.00
_cell.angle_beta   90.00
_cell.angle_gamma   90.00
#
_symmetry.space_group_name_H-M   'P 1'
#
loop_
_entity.id
_entity.type
_entity.pdbx_description
1 polymer ?
#
loop_
_entity_poly.entity_id
_entity_poly.type
_entity_poly.pdbx_seq_one_letter_code
_entity_poly.pdbx_strand_id
1 'polypeptide(L)'
;MNGRKVYLRPLQKEDLESMHRATQNDEIRYMTGTTRHFTMEHVEAHYNRNLHDKTRHDFSICLKDTDRLIGDMSIMDIEEENKKAGFRIALHQVEFFNKGYGTEALSLALYFVFEKLRLNRLQLEVYSHNLRGIKSYEKAGFKIEGRLRQSIVLNNEYSDEIVMGMLREEYVK
;
A
#
# COMPACT_ATOMS: atom_id res chain seq x y z
N MET A 1 -9.12 11.79 4.19
CA MET A 1 -10.26 10.85 4.44
C MET A 1 -10.19 10.37 5.88
N ASN A 2 -11.30 10.27 6.58
CA ASN A 2 -11.32 10.02 8.03
C ASN A 2 -11.95 8.67 8.37
N GLY A 3 -11.19 7.82 9.06
CA GLY A 3 -11.65 6.60 9.71
C GLY A 3 -11.91 6.80 11.22
N ARG A 4 -11.96 5.71 11.97
CA ARG A 4 -12.12 5.73 13.44
C ARG A 4 -10.77 5.93 14.14
N LYS A 5 -9.76 5.15 13.75
CA LYS A 5 -8.42 5.10 14.34
C LYS A 5 -7.39 5.87 13.50
N VAL A 6 -7.56 5.86 12.18
CA VAL A 6 -6.64 6.49 11.24
C VAL A 6 -7.36 7.46 10.31
N TYR A 7 -6.61 8.38 9.75
CA TYR A 7 -7.05 9.20 8.63
C TYR A 7 -5.96 9.25 7.56
N LEU A 8 -6.40 9.58 6.33
CA LEU A 8 -5.53 9.71 5.17
C LEU A 8 -5.47 11.17 4.73
N ARG A 9 -4.28 11.66 4.53
CA ARG A 9 -4.01 12.95 3.89
C ARG A 9 -3.02 12.77 2.73
N PRO A 10 -2.93 13.72 1.79
CA PRO A 10 -1.89 13.68 0.78
C PRO A 10 -0.50 13.55 1.42
N LEU A 11 0.37 12.79 0.76
CA LEU A 11 1.77 12.65 1.16
C LEU A 11 2.46 14.01 1.07
N GLN A 12 3.26 14.36 2.07
CA GLN A 12 3.99 15.63 2.17
C GLN A 12 5.49 15.38 2.24
N LYS A 13 6.29 16.40 1.94
CA LYS A 13 7.74 16.30 1.97
C LYS A 13 8.27 15.93 3.36
N GLU A 14 7.63 16.42 4.39
CA GLU A 14 7.96 16.15 5.79
C GLU A 14 7.80 14.68 6.20
N ASP A 15 7.04 13.91 5.42
CA ASP A 15 6.80 12.48 5.67
C ASP A 15 7.96 11.59 5.21
N LEU A 16 8.81 12.10 4.32
CA LEU A 16 9.83 11.31 3.63
C LEU A 16 10.88 10.70 4.56
N GLU A 17 11.19 11.36 5.68
CA GLU A 17 12.09 10.81 6.68
C GLU A 17 11.53 9.54 7.31
N SER A 18 10.23 9.51 7.61
CA SER A 18 9.56 8.32 8.14
C SER A 18 9.52 7.18 7.10
N MET A 19 9.25 7.50 5.84
CA MET A 19 9.30 6.54 4.74
C MET A 19 10.71 5.97 4.59
N HIS A 20 11.74 6.82 4.59
CA HIS A 20 13.13 6.37 4.50
C HIS A 20 13.47 5.42 5.66
N ARG A 21 13.14 5.76 6.90
CA ARG A 21 13.36 4.87 8.06
C ARG A 21 12.67 3.52 7.89
N ALA A 22 11.46 3.49 7.32
CA ALA A 22 10.77 2.23 7.03
C ALA A 22 11.55 1.36 6.05
N THR A 23 12.19 1.95 5.03
CA THR A 23 13.03 1.20 4.07
C THR A 23 14.31 0.63 4.68
N GLN A 24 14.69 1.04 5.87
CA GLN A 24 15.87 0.52 6.61
C GLN A 24 15.50 -0.60 7.59
N ASN A 25 14.21 -0.81 7.87
CA ASN A 25 13.75 -1.84 8.79
C ASN A 25 13.66 -3.22 8.09
N ASP A 26 14.37 -4.21 8.59
CA ASP A 26 14.48 -5.53 7.96
C ASP A 26 13.15 -6.26 7.84
N GLU A 27 12.27 -6.18 8.87
CA GLU A 27 10.96 -6.83 8.82
C GLU A 27 10.05 -6.18 7.78
N ILE A 28 10.04 -4.84 7.71
CA ILE A 28 9.25 -4.11 6.72
C ILE A 28 9.77 -4.42 5.32
N ARG A 29 11.10 -4.39 5.12
CA ARG A 29 11.73 -4.76 3.85
C ARG A 29 11.35 -6.18 3.43
N TYR A 30 11.42 -7.13 4.36
CA TYR A 30 11.03 -8.50 4.11
C TYR A 30 9.55 -8.59 3.67
N MET A 31 8.63 -7.96 4.42
CA MET A 31 7.21 -8.00 4.12
C MET A 31 6.83 -7.30 2.80
N THR A 32 7.57 -6.27 2.42
CA THR A 32 7.33 -5.52 1.17
C THR A 32 8.16 -6.02 -0.02
N GLY A 33 9.02 -7.02 0.16
CA GLY A 33 9.92 -7.52 -0.88
C GLY A 33 10.99 -6.50 -1.30
N THR A 34 11.34 -5.57 -0.42
CA THR A 34 12.32 -4.53 -0.71
C THR A 34 13.73 -5.06 -0.61
N THR A 35 14.36 -5.38 -1.74
CA THR A 35 15.74 -5.90 -1.80
C THR A 35 16.80 -4.81 -1.86
N ARG A 36 16.46 -3.64 -2.43
CA ARG A 36 17.38 -2.51 -2.58
C ARG A 36 17.47 -1.68 -1.31
N HIS A 37 18.65 -1.13 -1.03
CA HIS A 37 18.81 -0.07 -0.04
C HIS A 37 18.51 1.29 -0.67
N PHE A 38 17.63 2.04 -0.04
CA PHE A 38 17.29 3.39 -0.49
C PHE A 38 17.98 4.41 0.41
N THR A 39 18.63 5.40 -0.22
CA THR A 39 19.09 6.60 0.47
C THR A 39 17.93 7.61 0.57
N MET A 40 18.11 8.64 1.39
CA MET A 40 17.14 9.74 1.47
C MET A 40 16.96 10.43 0.12
N GLU A 41 18.03 10.59 -0.66
CA GLU A 41 17.99 11.15 -2.01
C GLU A 41 17.13 10.32 -2.98
N HIS A 42 17.19 8.98 -2.87
CA HIS A 42 16.31 8.10 -3.66
C HIS A 42 14.82 8.31 -3.31
N VAL A 43 14.51 8.48 -2.03
CA VAL A 43 13.14 8.72 -1.55
C VAL A 43 12.64 10.09 -2.01
N GLU A 44 13.47 11.14 -1.88
CA GLU A 44 13.15 12.49 -2.36
C GLU A 44 12.97 12.52 -3.88
N ALA A 45 13.86 11.88 -4.63
CA ALA A 45 13.76 11.80 -6.09
C ALA A 45 12.46 11.10 -6.52
N HIS A 46 12.08 10.01 -5.82
CA HIS A 46 10.81 9.32 -6.06
C HIS A 46 9.61 10.23 -5.79
N TYR A 47 9.59 10.91 -4.64
CA TYR A 47 8.55 11.85 -4.29
C TYR A 47 8.41 12.97 -5.33
N ASN A 48 9.52 13.64 -5.68
CA ASN A 48 9.51 14.75 -6.63
C ASN A 48 9.02 14.33 -8.03
N ARG A 49 9.40 13.13 -8.48
CA ARG A 49 8.93 12.58 -9.76
C ARG A 49 7.43 12.36 -9.77
N ASN A 50 6.86 11.93 -8.63
CA ASN A 50 5.45 11.59 -8.52
C ASN A 50 4.53 12.78 -8.18
N LEU A 51 5.09 13.94 -7.78
CA LEU A 51 4.31 15.13 -7.41
C LEU A 51 3.33 15.61 -8.49
N HIS A 52 3.67 15.39 -9.74
CA HIS A 52 2.89 15.84 -10.90
C HIS A 52 2.28 14.68 -11.71
N ASP A 53 2.43 13.46 -11.21
CA ASP A 53 1.88 12.28 -11.85
C ASP A 53 0.37 12.21 -11.60
N LYS A 54 -0.41 12.46 -12.67
CA LYS A 54 -1.89 12.43 -12.62
C LYS A 54 -2.45 11.01 -12.54
N THR A 55 -1.62 10.00 -12.76
CA THR A 55 -2.04 8.60 -12.74
C THR A 55 -1.89 7.97 -11.34
N ARG A 56 -1.65 8.82 -10.30
CA ARG A 56 -1.50 8.32 -8.94
C ARG A 56 -1.99 9.29 -7.87
N HIS A 57 -2.30 8.69 -6.72
CA HIS A 57 -2.55 9.41 -5.47
C HIS A 57 -1.76 8.74 -4.35
N ASP A 58 -0.85 9.50 -3.75
CA ASP A 58 -0.06 9.06 -2.59
C ASP A 58 -0.64 9.66 -1.32
N PHE A 59 -0.84 8.81 -0.31
CA PHE A 59 -1.41 9.20 0.98
C PHE A 59 -0.51 8.78 2.12
N SER A 60 -0.44 9.65 3.11
CA SER A 60 0.07 9.34 4.44
C SER A 60 -1.06 8.78 5.30
N ILE A 61 -0.74 7.74 6.08
CA ILE A 61 -1.63 7.13 7.07
C ILE A 61 -1.25 7.69 8.43
N CYS A 62 -2.14 8.45 9.06
CA CYS A 62 -1.91 9.09 10.35
C CYS A 62 -2.87 8.56 11.41
N LEU A 63 -2.39 8.43 12.65
CA LEU A 63 -3.24 8.16 13.80
C LEU A 63 -4.14 9.35 14.09
N LYS A 64 -5.41 9.09 14.41
CA LYS A 64 -6.39 10.14 14.61
C LYS A 64 -6.28 10.85 15.95
N ASP A 65 -5.74 10.18 16.95
CA ASP A 65 -5.58 10.68 18.31
C ASP A 65 -4.31 11.51 18.53
N THR A 66 -3.26 11.24 17.77
CA THR A 66 -1.93 11.82 17.96
C THR A 66 -1.36 12.53 16.73
N ASP A 67 -2.07 12.48 15.59
CA ASP A 67 -1.59 12.94 14.29
C ASP A 67 -0.28 12.26 13.82
N ARG A 68 0.17 11.22 14.53
CA ARG A 68 1.41 10.51 14.22
C ARG A 68 1.29 9.80 12.88
N LEU A 69 2.24 10.05 11.99
CA LEU A 69 2.43 9.30 10.76
C LEU A 69 2.85 7.86 11.09
N ILE A 70 2.11 6.89 10.58
CA ILE A 70 2.34 5.46 10.84
C ILE A 70 2.54 4.62 9.58
N GLY A 71 2.33 5.20 8.40
CA GLY A 71 2.46 4.48 7.13
C GLY A 71 2.13 5.34 5.93
N ASP A 72 2.26 4.75 4.78
CA ASP A 72 1.86 5.33 3.50
C ASP A 72 1.10 4.32 2.63
N MET A 73 0.36 4.83 1.67
CA MET A 73 -0.28 4.05 0.64
C MET A 73 -0.37 4.82 -0.67
N SER A 74 -0.46 4.10 -1.77
CA SER A 74 -0.61 4.68 -3.10
C SER A 74 -1.71 3.97 -3.88
N ILE A 75 -2.55 4.75 -4.55
CA ILE A 75 -3.34 4.32 -5.70
C ILE A 75 -2.54 4.78 -6.92
N MET A 76 -2.11 3.87 -7.76
CA MET A 76 -1.15 4.15 -8.83
C MET A 76 -1.54 3.46 -10.14
N ASP A 77 -0.86 3.83 -11.21
CA ASP A 77 -1.13 3.29 -12.55
C ASP A 77 -2.62 3.39 -12.90
N ILE A 78 -3.22 4.55 -12.61
CA ILE A 78 -4.63 4.80 -12.88
C ILE A 78 -4.83 4.89 -14.38
N GLU A 79 -5.61 3.97 -14.92
CA GLU A 79 -6.04 3.93 -16.30
C GLU A 79 -7.54 4.28 -16.37
N GLU A 80 -7.86 5.52 -16.68
CA GLU A 80 -9.25 6.01 -16.73
C GLU A 80 -10.10 5.28 -17.79
N GLU A 81 -9.49 4.98 -18.94
CA GLU A 81 -10.19 4.27 -20.03
C GLU A 81 -10.55 2.84 -19.63
N ASN A 82 -9.65 2.13 -18.97
CA ASN A 82 -9.86 0.78 -18.48
C ASN A 82 -10.50 0.72 -17.10
N LYS A 83 -10.69 1.87 -16.45
CA LYS A 83 -11.24 2.04 -15.08
C LYS A 83 -10.58 1.13 -14.06
N LYS A 84 -9.25 1.07 -14.08
CA LYS A 84 -8.45 0.25 -13.16
C LYS A 84 -7.31 1.05 -12.54
N ALA A 85 -6.81 0.53 -11.41
CA ALA A 85 -5.61 1.06 -10.75
C ALA A 85 -4.87 -0.04 -10.00
N GLY A 86 -3.60 0.22 -9.71
CA GLY A 86 -2.79 -0.53 -8.77
C GLY A 86 -2.89 0.04 -7.34
N PHE A 87 -2.55 -0.78 -6.37
CA PHE A 87 -2.56 -0.41 -4.95
C PHE A 87 -1.34 -0.93 -4.22
N ARG A 88 -0.78 -0.10 -3.34
CA ARG A 88 0.21 -0.52 -2.35
C ARG A 88 -0.04 0.16 -1.01
N ILE A 89 0.36 -0.51 0.07
CA ILE A 89 0.31 0.02 1.44
C ILE A 89 1.49 -0.52 2.25
N ALA A 90 2.07 0.33 3.09
CA ALA A 90 3.07 -0.06 4.06
C ALA A 90 2.87 0.69 5.38
N LEU A 91 2.95 -0.02 6.51
CA LEU A 91 3.12 0.60 7.82
C LEU A 91 4.61 0.73 8.11
N HIS A 92 5.01 1.86 8.68
CA HIS A 92 6.42 2.23 8.81
C HIS A 92 7.14 1.61 10.02
N GLN A 93 6.42 1.00 10.94
CA GLN A 93 6.98 0.36 12.14
C GLN A 93 6.17 -0.87 12.52
N VAL A 94 6.86 -1.89 13.01
CA VAL A 94 6.24 -3.17 13.40
C VAL A 94 5.27 -3.02 14.56
N GLU A 95 5.48 -2.02 15.42
CA GLU A 95 4.59 -1.72 16.55
C GLU A 95 3.15 -1.38 16.15
N PHE A 96 2.93 -0.98 14.89
CA PHE A 96 1.61 -0.67 14.34
C PHE A 96 0.89 -1.88 13.75
N PHE A 97 1.58 -3.02 13.64
CA PHE A 97 1.01 -4.24 13.09
C PHE A 97 -0.05 -4.85 14.03
N ASN A 98 -0.99 -5.57 13.45
CA ASN A 98 -2.06 -6.29 14.16
C ASN A 98 -3.01 -5.43 15.02
N LYS A 99 -2.99 -4.09 14.87
CA LYS A 99 -3.87 -3.15 15.59
C LYS A 99 -5.08 -2.68 14.75
N GLY A 100 -5.21 -3.20 13.53
CA GLY A 100 -6.29 -2.86 12.61
C GLY A 100 -6.07 -1.58 11.81
N TYR A 101 -4.95 -0.88 11.97
CA TYR A 101 -4.67 0.38 11.26
C TYR A 101 -4.58 0.18 9.75
N GLY A 102 -3.84 -0.85 9.30
CA GLY A 102 -3.72 -1.15 7.88
C GLY A 102 -5.06 -1.57 7.25
N THR A 103 -5.86 -2.34 7.98
CA THR A 103 -7.21 -2.74 7.52
C THR A 103 -8.14 -1.54 7.37
N GLU A 104 -8.09 -0.61 8.32
CA GLU A 104 -8.92 0.59 8.23
C GLU A 104 -8.44 1.53 7.11
N ALA A 105 -7.11 1.72 6.95
CA ALA A 105 -6.55 2.48 5.84
C ALA A 105 -6.94 1.86 4.49
N LEU A 106 -6.91 0.53 4.37
CA LEU A 106 -7.37 -0.19 3.18
C LEU A 106 -8.85 0.08 2.89
N SER A 107 -9.72 0.08 3.91
CA SER A 107 -11.15 0.40 3.73
C SER A 107 -11.34 1.83 3.20
N LEU A 108 -10.55 2.79 3.68
CA LEU A 108 -10.58 4.16 3.17
C LEU A 108 -10.08 4.26 1.72
N ALA A 109 -9.06 3.45 1.36
CA ALA A 109 -8.58 3.33 -0.02
C ALA A 109 -9.66 2.78 -0.96
N LEU A 110 -10.34 1.71 -0.55
CA LEU A 110 -11.43 1.11 -1.32
C LEU A 110 -12.58 2.11 -1.56
N TYR A 111 -12.97 2.84 -0.51
CA TYR A 111 -13.95 3.91 -0.65
C TYR A 111 -13.49 4.98 -1.66
N PHE A 112 -12.22 5.38 -1.60
CA PHE A 112 -11.68 6.37 -2.53
C PHE A 112 -11.71 5.88 -3.97
N VAL A 113 -11.25 4.65 -4.21
CA VAL A 113 -11.19 4.05 -5.54
C VAL A 113 -12.57 3.85 -6.15
N PHE A 114 -13.49 3.23 -5.41
CA PHE A 114 -14.77 2.81 -5.95
C PHE A 114 -15.84 3.89 -5.89
N GLU A 115 -15.80 4.80 -4.89
CA GLU A 115 -16.82 5.83 -4.74
C GLU A 115 -16.39 7.21 -5.24
N LYS A 116 -15.10 7.57 -5.11
CA LYS A 116 -14.59 8.89 -5.55
C LYS A 116 -14.05 8.84 -6.98
N LEU A 117 -13.14 7.93 -7.26
CA LEU A 117 -12.58 7.76 -8.60
C LEU A 117 -13.51 6.98 -9.54
N ARG A 118 -14.49 6.26 -9.01
CA ARG A 118 -15.45 5.43 -9.76
C ARG A 118 -14.78 4.42 -10.69
N LEU A 119 -13.62 3.89 -10.27
CA LEU A 119 -12.94 2.84 -11.00
C LEU A 119 -13.73 1.52 -10.88
N ASN A 120 -13.47 0.60 -11.79
CA ASN A 120 -14.10 -0.72 -11.79
C ASN A 120 -13.24 -1.79 -11.13
N ARG A 121 -11.91 -1.59 -11.10
CA ARG A 121 -10.96 -2.59 -10.63
C ARG A 121 -9.84 -1.97 -9.83
N LEU A 122 -9.48 -2.63 -8.72
CA LEU A 122 -8.27 -2.36 -7.97
C LEU A 122 -7.44 -3.64 -7.89
N GLN A 123 -6.15 -3.55 -8.21
CA GLN A 123 -5.21 -4.65 -8.21
C GLN A 123 -4.07 -4.38 -7.24
N LEU A 124 -3.51 -5.44 -6.67
CA LEU A 124 -2.29 -5.39 -5.88
C LEU A 124 -1.46 -6.66 -6.08
N GLU A 125 -0.17 -6.55 -5.79
CA GLU A 125 0.74 -7.67 -5.67
C GLU A 125 1.19 -7.79 -4.21
N VAL A 126 1.30 -9.03 -3.74
CA VAL A 126 1.78 -9.35 -2.40
C VAL A 126 2.62 -10.63 -2.42
N TYR A 127 3.73 -10.65 -1.71
CA TYR A 127 4.59 -11.83 -1.69
C TYR A 127 4.02 -12.92 -0.79
N SER A 128 4.19 -14.18 -1.18
CA SER A 128 3.60 -15.35 -0.52
C SER A 128 4.01 -15.53 0.93
N HIS A 129 5.17 -14.99 1.34
CA HIS A 129 5.61 -14.99 2.74
C HIS A 129 4.88 -13.94 3.60
N ASN A 130 4.25 -12.92 3.00
CA ASN A 130 3.47 -11.92 3.72
C ASN A 130 2.04 -12.40 3.98
N LEU A 131 1.92 -13.46 4.78
CA LEU A 131 0.62 -14.07 5.11
C LEU A 131 -0.35 -13.09 5.78
N ARG A 132 0.17 -12.13 6.53
CA ARG A 132 -0.63 -11.08 7.18
C ARG A 132 -1.28 -10.17 6.14
N GLY A 133 -0.51 -9.72 5.15
CA GLY A 133 -1.01 -8.92 4.04
C GLY A 133 -2.10 -9.67 3.26
N ILE A 134 -1.80 -10.89 2.83
CA ILE A 134 -2.75 -11.73 2.08
C ILE A 134 -4.07 -11.87 2.83
N LYS A 135 -4.04 -12.27 4.12
CA LYS A 135 -5.25 -12.40 4.95
C LYS A 135 -6.01 -11.08 5.10
N SER A 136 -5.31 -9.95 5.19
CA SER A 136 -5.94 -8.64 5.27
C SER A 136 -6.67 -8.28 3.98
N TYR A 137 -6.07 -8.56 2.83
CA TYR A 137 -6.67 -8.32 1.52
C TYR A 137 -7.85 -9.26 1.25
N GLU A 138 -7.73 -10.56 1.54
CA GLU A 138 -8.84 -11.52 1.44
C GLU A 138 -10.03 -11.09 2.31
N LYS A 139 -9.77 -10.69 3.56
CA LYS A 139 -10.80 -10.18 4.47
C LYS A 139 -11.48 -8.91 3.96
N ALA A 140 -10.77 -8.08 3.22
CA ALA A 140 -11.32 -6.89 2.59
C ALA A 140 -12.12 -7.20 1.31
N GLY A 141 -12.05 -8.44 0.79
CA GLY A 141 -12.78 -8.91 -0.39
C GLY A 141 -11.94 -9.07 -1.66
N PHE A 142 -10.62 -8.87 -1.59
CA PHE A 142 -9.75 -9.17 -2.73
C PHE A 142 -9.70 -10.68 -2.99
N LYS A 143 -9.65 -11.04 -4.27
CA LYS A 143 -9.50 -12.42 -4.74
C LYS A 143 -8.13 -12.63 -5.33
N ILE A 144 -7.56 -13.81 -5.10
CA ILE A 144 -6.33 -14.25 -5.78
C ILE A 144 -6.67 -14.52 -7.23
N GLU A 145 -5.95 -13.88 -8.14
CA GLU A 145 -6.15 -14.03 -9.59
C GLU A 145 -4.96 -14.67 -10.30
N GLY A 146 -3.80 -14.66 -9.63
CA GLY A 146 -2.60 -15.25 -10.20
C GLY A 146 -1.49 -15.47 -9.18
N ARG A 147 -0.50 -16.28 -9.57
CA ARG A 147 0.69 -16.58 -8.79
C ARG A 147 1.89 -16.66 -9.72
N LEU A 148 2.83 -15.76 -9.54
CA LEU A 148 4.12 -15.78 -10.21
C LEU A 148 5.12 -16.53 -9.35
N ARG A 149 5.44 -17.75 -9.76
CA ARG A 149 6.31 -18.62 -8.96
C ARG A 149 7.74 -18.09 -8.92
N GLN A 150 8.36 -18.10 -7.73
CA GLN A 150 9.76 -17.74 -7.51
C GLN A 150 10.11 -16.34 -8.07
N SER A 151 9.21 -15.39 -7.90
CA SER A 151 9.31 -14.03 -8.46
C SER A 151 10.37 -13.17 -7.77
N ILE A 152 10.72 -13.49 -6.52
CA ILE A 152 11.71 -12.74 -5.76
C ILE A 152 12.60 -13.67 -4.93
N VAL A 153 13.84 -13.24 -4.70
CA VAL A 153 14.77 -13.87 -3.75
C VAL A 153 15.01 -12.94 -2.57
N LEU A 154 14.69 -13.41 -1.38
CA LEU A 154 14.92 -12.71 -0.12
C LEU A 154 15.62 -13.66 0.86
N ASN A 155 16.74 -13.21 1.46
CA ASN A 155 17.51 -14.01 2.41
C ASN A 155 17.89 -15.41 1.87
N ASN A 156 18.22 -15.50 0.58
CA ASN A 156 18.51 -16.73 -0.17
C ASN A 156 17.32 -17.71 -0.31
N GLU A 157 16.11 -17.27 -0.04
CA GLU A 157 14.89 -18.03 -0.25
C GLU A 157 14.04 -17.43 -1.36
N TYR A 158 13.45 -18.29 -2.20
CA TYR A 158 12.50 -17.86 -3.22
C TYR A 158 11.13 -17.60 -2.61
N SER A 159 10.49 -16.55 -3.04
CA SER A 159 9.08 -16.28 -2.72
C SER A 159 8.28 -16.01 -4.00
N ASP A 160 7.03 -16.45 -3.99
CA ASP A 160 6.11 -16.18 -5.08
C ASP A 160 5.47 -14.82 -4.90
N GLU A 161 5.05 -14.23 -6.01
CA GLU A 161 4.22 -13.04 -6.03
C GLU A 161 2.78 -13.42 -6.31
N ILE A 162 1.89 -13.00 -5.45
CA ILE A 162 0.45 -13.26 -5.54
C ILE A 162 -0.21 -12.00 -6.09
N VAL A 163 -0.85 -12.13 -7.24
CA VAL A 163 -1.67 -11.06 -7.83
C VAL A 163 -3.08 -11.19 -7.27
N MET A 164 -3.58 -10.10 -6.69
CA MET A 164 -4.93 -10.05 -6.14
C MET A 164 -5.71 -8.88 -6.74
N GLY A 165 -6.99 -9.07 -6.96
CA GLY A 165 -7.88 -8.07 -7.53
C GLY A 165 -9.22 -7.98 -6.79
N MET A 166 -9.85 -6.80 -6.89
CA MET A 166 -11.22 -6.57 -6.45
C MET A 166 -11.95 -5.78 -7.54
N LEU A 167 -13.14 -6.24 -7.90
CA LEU A 167 -14.04 -5.51 -8.79
C LEU A 167 -15.01 -4.63 -7.98
N ARG A 168 -15.48 -3.57 -8.62
CA ARG A 168 -16.44 -2.64 -7.99
C ARG A 168 -17.70 -3.34 -7.47
N GLU A 169 -18.21 -4.31 -8.21
CA GLU A 169 -19.41 -5.09 -7.81
C GLU A 169 -19.20 -5.95 -6.56
N GLU A 170 -17.94 -6.24 -6.22
CA GLU A 170 -17.54 -7.02 -5.04
C GLU A 170 -17.32 -6.13 -3.82
N TYR A 171 -17.23 -4.81 -4.03
CA TYR A 171 -17.04 -3.84 -2.95
C TYR A 171 -18.33 -3.66 -2.15
N VAL A 172 -18.31 -4.09 -0.90
CA VAL A 172 -19.40 -3.89 0.07
C VAL A 172 -19.06 -2.70 0.97
N LYS A 173 -19.98 -1.73 1.07
CA LYS A 173 -19.83 -0.51 1.89
C LYS A 173 -19.87 -0.81 3.38
#